data_d7dadf3bf3c147c72a715f1a2ca66fea
#
_entry.id   d7dadf3bf3c147c72a715f1a2ca66fea
#
_cell.length_a   1.000
_cell.length_b   1.000
_cell.length_c   1.000
_cell.angle_alpha   90.00
_cell.angle_beta   90.00
_cell.angle_gamma   90.00
#
_symmetry.space_group_name_H-M   'P 1'
#
loop_
_entity.id
_entity.type
_entity.pdbx_description
1 polymer ?
#
loop_
_entity_poly.entity_id
_entity_poly.type
_entity_poly.pdbx_seq_one_letter_code
_entity_poly.pdbx_strand_id
1 'polypeptide(L)'
;MKFDIILMNPPYGVGTEGQIFISFINKVIEISNKSVIISPETAFISKYKKGKNKVLRDYIDEYKPELYISDWKEFGDVHPNSRCCISVFNKNKNNDKINVIINGKSHLFNSQDEINLNDNEYLEEFYNNLKKYFENHKSFYDYLIANPKNKRYFLKNGREKIKEETDKNCWYFYMPYIVASHYTTYGYEKYSDDFWNGSPRVMIKFDNENKAKNCFKTVCVENGKRGELNDFYKLILQLIKVNMISPFTRYDYFPYLDFAKSYTNEELFDIIGMKYNKEEIYKILKNNV
;
A
#
# COMPACT_ATOMS: atom_id res chain seq x y z
N MET A 1 12.77 30.51 -20.07
CA MET A 1 13.56 31.04 -18.92
C MET A 1 13.97 29.85 -18.09
N LYS A 2 15.22 29.71 -17.76
CA LYS A 2 15.73 28.67 -16.82
C LYS A 2 16.25 29.40 -15.58
N PHE A 3 16.02 28.77 -14.43
CA PHE A 3 16.49 29.26 -13.14
C PHE A 3 17.65 28.40 -12.65
N ASP A 4 18.62 29.01 -11.98
CA ASP A 4 19.73 28.26 -11.39
C ASP A 4 19.25 27.42 -10.21
N ILE A 5 18.44 28.01 -9.33
CA ILE A 5 17.86 27.34 -8.17
C ILE A 5 16.41 27.77 -7.97
N ILE A 6 15.54 26.82 -7.68
CA ILE A 6 14.17 27.06 -7.22
C ILE A 6 13.95 26.37 -5.88
N LEU A 7 13.45 27.13 -4.89
CA LEU A 7 12.94 26.60 -3.62
C LEU A 7 11.42 26.68 -3.66
N MET A 8 10.74 25.55 -3.37
CA MET A 8 9.28 25.49 -3.50
C MET A 8 8.63 24.68 -2.38
N ASN A 9 7.53 25.22 -1.86
CA ASN A 9 6.52 24.50 -1.10
C ASN A 9 5.18 24.65 -1.86
N PRO A 10 4.81 23.68 -2.72
CA PRO A 10 3.62 23.79 -3.56
C PRO A 10 2.34 23.65 -2.76
N PRO A 11 1.21 24.20 -3.24
CA PRO A 11 -0.09 23.92 -2.65
C PRO A 11 -0.45 22.43 -2.85
N TYR A 12 -0.82 21.74 -1.77
CA TYR A 12 -1.07 20.29 -1.82
C TYR A 12 -2.45 19.92 -2.39
N GLY A 13 -3.30 20.89 -2.61
CA GLY A 13 -4.63 20.72 -3.22
C GLY A 13 -5.71 20.31 -2.21
N VAL A 14 -6.86 20.99 -2.31
CA VAL A 14 -8.09 20.64 -1.58
C VAL A 14 -9.15 20.32 -2.61
N GLY A 15 -9.85 19.19 -2.48
CA GLY A 15 -10.97 18.81 -3.32
C GLY A 15 -10.67 17.79 -4.42
N THR A 16 -11.49 17.77 -5.48
CA THR A 16 -11.51 16.76 -6.55
C THR A 16 -10.26 16.74 -7.45
N GLU A 17 -9.41 17.75 -7.41
CA GLU A 17 -8.14 17.84 -8.16
C GLU A 17 -6.93 17.36 -7.36
N GLY A 18 -7.12 16.41 -6.47
CA GLY A 18 -6.04 15.83 -5.68
C GLY A 18 -4.75 15.60 -6.49
N GLN A 19 -3.58 16.08 -5.95
CA GLN A 19 -2.26 16.01 -6.57
C GLN A 19 -1.89 17.14 -7.56
N ILE A 20 -2.49 18.33 -7.42
CA ILE A 20 -2.05 19.51 -8.18
C ILE A 20 -0.56 19.80 -7.96
N PHE A 21 -0.04 19.53 -6.76
CA PHE A 21 1.37 19.69 -6.40
C PHE A 21 2.34 18.94 -7.33
N ILE A 22 1.95 17.78 -7.90
CA ILE A 22 2.79 17.04 -8.85
C ILE A 22 3.01 17.83 -10.14
N SER A 23 2.01 18.59 -10.60
CA SER A 23 2.17 19.46 -11.76
C SER A 23 3.16 20.59 -11.49
N PHE A 24 3.13 21.18 -10.27
CA PHE A 24 4.11 22.18 -9.85
C PHE A 24 5.51 21.58 -9.74
N ILE A 25 5.66 20.39 -9.14
CA ILE A 25 6.95 19.71 -9.04
C ILE A 25 7.55 19.48 -10.43
N ASN A 26 6.79 18.89 -11.36
CA ASN A 26 7.24 18.65 -12.71
C ASN A 26 7.69 19.94 -13.40
N LYS A 27 6.91 21.01 -13.26
CA LYS A 27 7.25 22.30 -13.87
C LYS A 27 8.52 22.91 -13.29
N VAL A 28 8.69 22.85 -11.97
CA VAL A 28 9.90 23.37 -11.29
C VAL A 28 11.13 22.58 -11.72
N ILE A 29 11.05 21.25 -11.78
CA ILE A 29 12.17 20.43 -12.26
C ILE A 29 12.48 20.78 -13.72
N GLU A 30 11.48 20.95 -14.59
CA GLU A 30 11.68 21.32 -16.00
C GLU A 30 12.49 22.61 -16.16
N ILE A 31 12.13 23.69 -15.43
CA ILE A 31 12.65 25.04 -15.63
C ILE A 31 13.84 25.43 -14.76
N SER A 32 14.32 24.55 -13.88
CA SER A 32 15.47 24.83 -12.99
C SER A 32 16.64 23.89 -13.25
N ASN A 33 17.86 24.37 -12.93
CA ASN A 33 19.05 23.55 -12.88
C ASN A 33 19.14 22.76 -11.56
N LYS A 34 18.70 23.41 -10.46
CA LYS A 34 18.58 22.80 -9.15
C LYS A 34 17.22 23.15 -8.54
N SER A 35 16.56 22.19 -7.90
CA SER A 35 15.34 22.44 -7.15
C SER A 35 15.36 21.77 -5.78
N VAL A 36 14.83 22.49 -4.78
CA VAL A 36 14.54 21.95 -3.44
C VAL A 36 13.06 22.11 -3.20
N ILE A 37 12.38 20.99 -2.99
CA ILE A 37 10.91 20.95 -2.98
C ILE A 37 10.44 20.26 -1.71
N ILE A 38 9.58 20.91 -0.94
CA ILE A 38 8.88 20.33 0.20
C ILE A 38 7.52 19.84 -0.29
N SER A 39 7.21 18.57 -0.10
CA SER A 39 5.93 17.99 -0.52
C SER A 39 5.59 16.70 0.25
N PRO A 40 4.36 16.18 0.13
CA PRO A 40 4.07 14.84 0.61
C PRO A 40 4.98 13.80 -0.05
N GLU A 41 5.52 12.86 0.73
CA GLU A 41 6.39 11.79 0.24
C GLU A 41 5.76 10.96 -0.89
N THR A 42 4.40 10.85 -0.88
CA THR A 42 3.63 10.14 -1.91
C THR A 42 3.96 10.58 -3.34
N ALA A 43 4.45 11.81 -3.53
CA ALA A 43 4.92 12.29 -4.82
C ALA A 43 6.05 11.41 -5.37
N PHE A 44 6.99 11.02 -4.50
CA PHE A 44 8.26 10.41 -4.90
C PHE A 44 8.28 8.90 -4.79
N ILE A 45 7.47 8.31 -3.89
CA ILE A 45 7.46 6.87 -3.65
C ILE A 45 6.26 6.15 -4.28
N SER A 46 5.29 6.90 -4.84
CA SER A 46 4.11 6.31 -5.48
C SER A 46 4.49 5.43 -6.66
N LYS A 47 3.98 4.20 -6.68
CA LYS A 47 4.15 3.26 -7.81
C LYS A 47 3.22 3.56 -9.00
N TYR A 48 2.49 4.66 -8.99
CA TYR A 48 1.55 5.03 -10.04
C TYR A 48 2.27 5.58 -11.29
N LYS A 49 2.06 4.94 -12.45
CA LYS A 49 2.84 5.16 -13.69
C LYS A 49 2.05 5.86 -14.81
N LYS A 50 1.12 6.77 -14.51
CA LYS A 50 0.30 7.44 -15.54
C LYS A 50 0.29 8.96 -15.40
N GLY A 51 0.07 9.64 -16.53
CA GLY A 51 -0.08 11.10 -16.57
C GLY A 51 1.11 11.83 -15.96
N LYS A 52 0.82 12.84 -15.15
CA LYS A 52 1.82 13.68 -14.47
C LYS A 52 2.74 12.90 -13.50
N ASN A 53 2.25 11.80 -12.94
CA ASN A 53 3.08 10.92 -12.09
C ASN A 53 4.16 10.22 -12.91
N LYS A 54 3.86 9.82 -14.16
CA LYS A 54 4.86 9.23 -15.06
C LYS A 54 6.00 10.21 -15.33
N VAL A 55 5.67 11.48 -15.62
CA VAL A 55 6.68 12.52 -15.87
C VAL A 55 7.60 12.71 -14.65
N LEU A 56 7.03 12.75 -13.44
CA LEU A 56 7.82 12.86 -12.22
C LEU A 56 8.75 11.65 -12.03
N ARG A 57 8.26 10.46 -12.31
CA ARG A 57 9.08 9.22 -12.23
C ARG A 57 10.25 9.26 -13.21
N ASP A 58 9.98 9.67 -14.44
CA ASP A 58 11.01 9.79 -15.47
C ASP A 58 12.11 10.76 -14.98
N TYR A 59 11.76 11.89 -14.34
CA TYR A 59 12.72 12.80 -13.73
C TYR A 59 13.46 12.19 -12.52
N ILE A 60 12.79 11.43 -11.68
CA ILE A 60 13.42 10.76 -10.54
C ILE A 60 14.45 9.74 -11.04
N ASP A 61 14.10 8.96 -12.06
CA ASP A 61 14.98 7.95 -12.62
C ASP A 61 16.12 8.56 -13.45
N GLU A 62 15.92 9.75 -14.04
CA GLU A 62 16.96 10.48 -14.80
C GLU A 62 17.93 11.20 -13.86
N TYR A 63 17.43 11.98 -12.88
CA TYR A 63 18.27 12.87 -12.07
C TYR A 63 18.71 12.29 -10.72
N LYS A 64 18.19 11.12 -10.33
CA LYS A 64 18.56 10.43 -9.09
C LYS A 64 18.63 11.39 -7.88
N PRO A 65 17.47 11.98 -7.46
CA PRO A 65 17.46 12.99 -6.40
C PRO A 65 17.84 12.46 -5.03
N GLU A 66 18.14 13.38 -4.12
CA GLU A 66 18.17 13.13 -2.68
C GLU A 66 16.78 13.41 -2.11
N LEU A 67 16.24 12.45 -1.35
CA LEU A 67 14.90 12.49 -0.74
C LEU A 67 15.05 12.40 0.78
N TYR A 68 14.75 13.49 1.49
CA TYR A 68 14.77 13.54 2.95
C TYR A 68 13.34 13.35 3.45
N ILE A 69 13.04 12.23 4.08
CA ILE A 69 11.70 11.88 4.57
C ILE A 69 11.65 12.03 6.08
N SER A 70 10.72 12.84 6.56
CA SER A 70 10.48 13.08 7.98
C SER A 70 8.99 13.20 8.30
N ASP A 71 8.65 13.15 9.58
CA ASP A 71 7.30 13.43 10.05
C ASP A 71 6.96 14.91 9.93
N TRP A 72 5.69 15.22 9.66
CA TRP A 72 5.19 16.60 9.63
C TRP A 72 5.21 17.31 10.99
N LYS A 73 5.49 16.61 12.07
CA LYS A 73 5.56 17.18 13.44
C LYS A 73 6.46 18.41 13.54
N GLU A 74 7.47 18.49 12.68
CA GLU A 74 8.36 19.65 12.59
C GLU A 74 7.68 20.92 12.02
N PHE A 75 6.52 20.76 11.41
CA PHE A 75 5.73 21.84 10.78
C PHE A 75 4.50 22.25 11.60
N GLY A 76 4.42 21.90 12.88
CA GLY A 76 3.34 22.28 13.79
C GLY A 76 2.03 21.50 13.56
N ASP A 77 0.90 22.21 13.50
CA ASP A 77 -0.45 21.59 13.45
C ASP A 77 -0.85 20.98 12.11
N VAL A 78 0.10 20.80 11.19
CA VAL A 78 -0.18 20.18 9.91
C VAL A 78 -0.13 18.65 10.06
N HIS A 79 -1.30 18.00 9.95
CA HIS A 79 -1.44 16.54 10.04
C HIS A 79 -1.89 15.94 8.70
N PRO A 80 -1.05 15.95 7.65
CA PRO A 80 -1.38 15.25 6.42
C PRO A 80 -1.33 13.73 6.64
N ASN A 81 -2.07 12.99 5.82
CA ASN A 81 -2.11 11.52 5.85
C ASN A 81 -0.82 10.85 5.32
N SER A 82 0.25 11.59 5.14
CA SER A 82 1.54 11.13 4.60
C SER A 82 2.69 11.87 5.28
N ARG A 83 3.88 11.29 5.27
CA ARG A 83 5.09 11.98 5.75
C ARG A 83 5.48 13.12 4.82
N CYS A 84 6.32 14.03 5.31
CA CYS A 84 6.96 15.07 4.53
C CYS A 84 8.17 14.53 3.78
N CYS A 85 8.40 15.03 2.57
CA CYS A 85 9.62 14.80 1.82
C CYS A 85 10.21 16.12 1.35
N ILE A 86 11.48 16.38 1.69
CA ILE A 86 12.28 17.41 1.05
C ILE A 86 13.07 16.71 -0.06
N SER A 87 12.77 17.04 -1.31
CA SER A 87 13.48 16.47 -2.46
C SER A 87 14.44 17.49 -3.05
N VAL A 88 15.64 17.02 -3.38
CA VAL A 88 16.71 17.83 -3.98
C VAL A 88 17.07 17.24 -5.35
N PHE A 89 16.64 17.93 -6.40
CA PHE A 89 17.05 17.63 -7.78
C PHE A 89 18.21 18.54 -8.17
N ASN A 90 19.25 17.99 -8.78
CA ASN A 90 20.41 18.74 -9.26
C ASN A 90 20.86 18.19 -10.61
N LYS A 91 20.52 18.88 -11.70
CA LYS A 91 20.84 18.46 -13.07
C LYS A 91 22.33 18.55 -13.40
N ASN A 92 23.08 19.33 -12.62
CA ASN A 92 24.52 19.49 -12.79
C ASN A 92 25.32 18.40 -12.06
N LYS A 93 24.67 17.56 -11.24
CA LYS A 93 25.30 16.46 -10.51
C LYS A 93 24.84 15.14 -11.12
N ASN A 94 25.76 14.35 -11.59
CA ASN A 94 25.46 13.01 -12.09
C ASN A 94 25.44 12.03 -10.92
N ASN A 95 24.26 11.82 -10.35
CA ASN A 95 24.07 10.84 -9.29
C ASN A 95 23.76 9.47 -9.92
N ASP A 96 24.47 8.42 -9.49
CA ASP A 96 24.23 7.05 -9.96
C ASP A 96 22.99 6.41 -9.32
N LYS A 97 22.61 6.87 -8.11
CA LYS A 97 21.52 6.30 -7.31
C LYS A 97 20.65 7.37 -6.68
N ILE A 98 19.39 7.04 -6.49
CA ILE A 98 18.45 7.81 -5.66
C ILE A 98 18.89 7.59 -4.21
N ASN A 99 19.10 8.68 -3.47
CA ASN A 99 19.43 8.63 -2.06
C ASN A 99 18.21 9.00 -1.21
N VAL A 100 17.66 8.03 -0.49
CA VAL A 100 16.54 8.28 0.45
C VAL A 100 17.09 8.31 1.87
N ILE A 101 16.90 9.43 2.54
CA ILE A 101 17.34 9.65 3.91
C ILE A 101 16.08 9.65 4.80
N ILE A 102 16.01 8.67 5.70
CA ILE A 102 14.92 8.52 6.65
C ILE A 102 15.49 8.24 8.04
N ASN A 103 15.00 8.93 9.06
CA ASN A 103 15.52 8.82 10.44
C ASN A 103 17.05 8.96 10.52
N GLY A 104 17.65 9.81 9.68
CA GLY A 104 19.09 10.03 9.62
C GLY A 104 19.91 8.91 8.93
N LYS A 105 19.25 7.84 8.45
CA LYS A 105 19.88 6.76 7.69
C LYS A 105 19.72 6.99 6.19
N SER A 106 20.77 6.72 5.43
CA SER A 106 20.79 6.85 3.96
C SER A 106 20.58 5.47 3.31
N HIS A 107 19.65 5.40 2.38
CA HIS A 107 19.30 4.21 1.59
C HIS A 107 19.44 4.53 0.10
N LEU A 108 20.18 3.72 -0.65
CA LEU A 108 20.51 3.94 -2.06
C LEU A 108 19.73 2.98 -2.96
N PHE A 109 18.99 3.54 -3.95
CA PHE A 109 18.17 2.79 -4.89
C PHE A 109 18.56 3.12 -6.34
N ASN A 110 18.52 2.12 -7.24
CA ASN A 110 18.82 2.34 -8.66
C ASN A 110 17.67 3.00 -9.39
N SER A 111 16.43 2.74 -8.97
CA SER A 111 15.22 3.29 -9.56
C SER A 111 14.15 3.57 -8.51
N GLN A 112 13.13 4.37 -8.89
CA GLN A 112 11.99 4.63 -8.01
C GLN A 112 11.19 3.35 -7.68
N ASP A 113 11.17 2.36 -8.57
CA ASP A 113 10.49 1.10 -8.30
C ASP A 113 11.11 0.29 -7.16
N GLU A 114 12.40 0.49 -6.91
CA GLU A 114 13.14 -0.18 -5.82
C GLU A 114 12.94 0.49 -4.47
N ILE A 115 12.45 1.74 -4.42
CA ILE A 115 12.33 2.47 -3.14
C ILE A 115 11.45 1.67 -2.18
N ASN A 116 12.08 1.28 -1.07
CA ASN A 116 11.48 0.59 0.04
C ASN A 116 11.83 1.37 1.32
N LEU A 117 10.81 1.83 2.03
CA LEU A 117 10.96 2.67 3.22
C LEU A 117 10.85 1.88 4.53
N ASN A 118 11.07 0.58 4.48
CA ASN A 118 11.16 -0.23 5.68
C ASN A 118 12.47 0.10 6.41
N ASP A 119 12.36 0.72 7.56
CA ASP A 119 13.48 1.05 8.46
C ASP A 119 13.72 -0.04 9.52
N ASN A 120 12.94 -1.11 9.47
CA ASN A 120 13.01 -2.26 10.37
C ASN A 120 13.41 -3.52 9.59
N GLU A 121 14.50 -4.17 9.99
CA GLU A 121 15.07 -5.34 9.32
C GLU A 121 14.08 -6.52 9.22
N TYR A 122 13.29 -6.76 10.27
CA TYR A 122 12.28 -7.82 10.27
C TYR A 122 11.14 -7.54 9.27
N LEU A 123 10.70 -6.27 9.16
CA LEU A 123 9.68 -5.86 8.21
C LEU A 123 10.22 -5.92 6.76
N GLU A 124 11.49 -5.61 6.55
CA GLU A 124 12.15 -5.76 5.24
C GLU A 124 12.29 -7.23 4.84
N GLU A 125 12.73 -8.08 5.75
CA GLU A 125 12.77 -9.54 5.54
C GLU A 125 11.38 -10.09 5.19
N PHE A 126 10.34 -9.69 5.95
CA PHE A 126 8.97 -10.06 5.69
C PHE A 126 8.50 -9.65 4.28
N TYR A 127 8.81 -8.43 3.85
CA TYR A 127 8.49 -7.95 2.51
C TYR A 127 9.18 -8.76 1.41
N ASN A 128 10.47 -9.05 1.57
CA ASN A 128 11.24 -9.80 0.59
C ASN A 128 10.74 -11.25 0.48
N ASN A 129 10.41 -11.89 1.59
CA ASN A 129 9.83 -13.24 1.60
C ASN A 129 8.43 -13.27 0.96
N LEU A 130 7.57 -12.28 1.24
CA LEU A 130 6.28 -12.15 0.55
C LEU A 130 6.45 -11.99 -0.97
N LYS A 131 7.36 -11.14 -1.42
CA LYS A 131 7.64 -10.98 -2.87
C LYS A 131 8.04 -12.31 -3.50
N LYS A 132 8.98 -13.02 -2.90
CA LYS A 132 9.44 -14.33 -3.37
C LYS A 132 8.30 -15.35 -3.39
N TYR A 133 7.44 -15.36 -2.37
CA TYR A 133 6.27 -16.23 -2.32
C TYR A 133 5.35 -15.98 -3.52
N PHE A 134 5.05 -14.72 -3.86
CA PHE A 134 4.15 -14.37 -4.96
C PHE A 134 4.72 -14.55 -6.36
N GLU A 135 5.99 -14.89 -6.52
CA GLU A 135 6.54 -15.31 -7.82
C GLU A 135 5.88 -16.59 -8.32
N ASN A 136 5.46 -17.49 -7.42
CA ASN A 136 4.91 -18.80 -7.74
C ASN A 136 3.51 -19.07 -7.16
N HIS A 137 2.94 -18.14 -6.38
CA HIS A 137 1.68 -18.34 -5.68
C HIS A 137 0.71 -17.20 -5.95
N LYS A 138 -0.57 -17.52 -5.84
CA LYS A 138 -1.66 -16.55 -6.02
C LYS A 138 -1.95 -15.79 -4.74
N SER A 139 -2.49 -14.59 -4.91
CA SER A 139 -2.96 -13.72 -3.85
C SER A 139 -4.49 -13.70 -3.77
N PHE A 140 -5.04 -13.08 -2.74
CA PHE A 140 -6.47 -12.79 -2.67
C PHE A 140 -6.96 -12.00 -3.86
N TYR A 141 -6.11 -11.11 -4.41
CA TYR A 141 -6.47 -10.28 -5.55
C TYR A 141 -6.89 -11.08 -6.79
N ASP A 142 -6.32 -12.26 -6.98
CA ASP A 142 -6.64 -13.14 -8.12
C ASP A 142 -8.05 -13.74 -8.05
N TYR A 143 -8.68 -13.70 -6.87
CA TYR A 143 -10.00 -14.29 -6.56
C TYR A 143 -11.03 -13.27 -6.10
N LEU A 144 -10.69 -11.96 -6.14
CA LEU A 144 -11.61 -10.92 -5.68
C LEU A 144 -12.84 -10.79 -6.57
N ILE A 145 -13.98 -10.74 -5.92
CA ILE A 145 -15.27 -10.42 -6.53
C ILE A 145 -15.73 -9.06 -6.02
N ALA A 146 -16.13 -8.18 -6.94
CA ALA A 146 -16.66 -6.87 -6.61
C ALA A 146 -18.15 -6.93 -6.30
N ASN A 147 -18.61 -6.04 -5.40
CA ASN A 147 -20.03 -5.83 -5.18
C ASN A 147 -20.73 -5.36 -6.47
N PRO A 148 -21.68 -6.12 -7.05
CA PRO A 148 -22.35 -5.76 -8.29
C PRO A 148 -23.24 -4.51 -8.18
N LYS A 149 -23.73 -4.16 -6.96
CA LYS A 149 -24.50 -2.93 -6.72
C LYS A 149 -23.62 -1.67 -6.66
N ASN A 150 -22.32 -1.82 -6.41
CA ASN A 150 -21.39 -0.70 -6.41
C ASN A 150 -20.80 -0.55 -7.80
N LYS A 151 -21.17 0.51 -8.54
CA LYS A 151 -20.65 0.83 -9.88
C LYS A 151 -19.15 1.14 -9.92
N ARG A 152 -18.47 1.14 -8.78
CA ARG A 152 -17.01 1.26 -8.67
C ARG A 152 -16.37 -0.10 -8.94
N TYR A 153 -15.83 -0.25 -10.13
CA TYR A 153 -15.23 -1.48 -10.60
C TYR A 153 -13.79 -1.60 -10.08
N PHE A 154 -13.39 -2.82 -9.70
CA PHE A 154 -11.98 -3.14 -9.50
C PHE A 154 -11.28 -3.23 -10.83
N LEU A 155 -10.11 -2.64 -10.90
CA LEU A 155 -9.29 -2.67 -12.08
C LEU A 155 -8.06 -3.51 -11.77
N LYS A 156 -7.98 -4.71 -12.30
CA LYS A 156 -6.74 -5.48 -12.37
C LYS A 156 -5.75 -4.69 -13.21
N ASN A 157 -4.58 -4.38 -12.66
CA ASN A 157 -3.58 -3.52 -13.34
C ASN A 157 -4.14 -2.18 -13.85
N GLY A 158 -5.16 -1.67 -13.17
CA GLY A 158 -5.78 -0.39 -13.51
C GLY A 158 -6.74 -0.40 -14.69
N ARG A 159 -7.15 -1.54 -15.26
CA ARG A 159 -8.00 -1.54 -16.48
C ARG A 159 -9.03 -2.66 -16.64
N GLU A 160 -8.91 -3.80 -15.96
CA GLU A 160 -9.85 -4.91 -16.17
C GLU A 160 -10.92 -4.95 -15.10
N LYS A 161 -12.17 -5.07 -15.54
CA LYS A 161 -13.34 -5.25 -14.67
C LYS A 161 -13.44 -6.72 -14.29
N ILE A 162 -13.41 -7.03 -13.00
CA ILE A 162 -13.79 -8.36 -12.53
C ILE A 162 -15.33 -8.39 -12.49
N LYS A 163 -15.91 -9.10 -13.43
CA LYS A 163 -17.35 -9.41 -13.45
C LYS A 163 -17.48 -10.88 -13.13
N GLU A 164 -17.80 -11.21 -11.88
CA GLU A 164 -18.43 -12.49 -11.59
C GLU A 164 -19.80 -12.24 -10.98
N GLU A 165 -20.77 -13.02 -11.41
CA GLU A 165 -22.10 -13.00 -10.83
C GLU A 165 -22.02 -13.66 -9.45
N THR A 166 -22.68 -13.05 -8.47
CA THR A 166 -22.85 -13.64 -7.15
C THR A 166 -23.77 -14.85 -7.23
N ASP A 167 -23.34 -15.96 -6.64
CA ASP A 167 -24.10 -17.20 -6.59
C ASP A 167 -24.76 -17.33 -5.20
N LYS A 168 -26.08 -17.40 -5.17
CA LYS A 168 -26.88 -17.51 -3.94
C LYS A 168 -26.62 -18.80 -3.14
N ASN A 169 -25.99 -19.79 -3.75
CA ASN A 169 -25.66 -21.05 -3.09
C ASN A 169 -24.27 -21.07 -2.46
N CYS A 170 -23.48 -20.01 -2.65
CA CYS A 170 -22.10 -19.93 -2.20
C CYS A 170 -21.96 -19.14 -0.91
N TRP A 171 -20.83 -19.35 -0.25
CA TRP A 171 -20.34 -18.63 0.91
C TRP A 171 -19.27 -17.63 0.51
N TYR A 172 -19.20 -16.53 1.22
CA TYR A 172 -18.26 -15.46 0.91
C TYR A 172 -17.51 -15.02 2.14
N PHE A 173 -16.18 -14.91 2.02
CA PHE A 173 -15.37 -14.12 2.94
C PHE A 173 -15.34 -12.70 2.42
N TYR A 174 -15.74 -11.74 3.21
CA TYR A 174 -15.78 -10.32 2.83
C TYR A 174 -14.78 -9.48 3.58
N MET A 175 -14.28 -8.47 2.89
CA MET A 175 -13.22 -7.59 3.32
C MET A 175 -13.57 -6.14 2.97
N PRO A 176 -13.03 -5.12 3.69
CA PRO A 176 -13.21 -3.73 3.32
C PRO A 176 -12.60 -3.43 1.95
N TYR A 177 -13.21 -2.51 1.19
CA TYR A 177 -12.68 -2.05 -0.10
C TYR A 177 -11.33 -1.33 0.05
N ILE A 178 -11.15 -0.59 1.14
CA ILE A 178 -9.91 0.09 1.50
C ILE A 178 -9.25 -0.70 2.61
N VAL A 179 -8.11 -1.33 2.33
CA VAL A 179 -7.41 -2.23 3.25
C VAL A 179 -7.00 -1.54 4.55
N ALA A 180 -6.67 -0.25 4.51
CA ALA A 180 -6.24 0.55 5.67
C ALA A 180 -7.36 1.41 6.28
N SER A 181 -8.63 1.12 5.99
CA SER A 181 -9.77 1.88 6.51
C SER A 181 -10.00 1.60 7.99
N HIS A 182 -10.35 2.64 8.77
CA HIS A 182 -10.80 2.50 10.17
C HIS A 182 -12.14 1.72 10.30
N TYR A 183 -12.88 1.56 9.21
CA TYR A 183 -14.12 0.79 9.14
C TYR A 183 -13.87 -0.64 8.68
N THR A 184 -12.91 -1.32 9.31
CA THR A 184 -12.53 -2.67 8.95
C THR A 184 -13.54 -3.68 9.49
N THR A 185 -14.39 -4.19 8.62
CA THR A 185 -15.25 -5.32 8.95
C THR A 185 -14.87 -6.49 8.05
N TYR A 186 -14.24 -7.48 8.64
CA TYR A 186 -13.98 -8.78 8.03
C TYR A 186 -15.02 -9.76 8.54
N GLY A 187 -15.46 -10.66 7.69
CA GLY A 187 -16.40 -11.69 8.10
C GLY A 187 -16.67 -12.69 6.99
N TYR A 188 -17.50 -13.68 7.28
CA TYR A 188 -17.96 -14.63 6.27
C TYR A 188 -19.47 -14.88 6.45
N GLU A 189 -20.18 -15.04 5.35
CA GLU A 189 -21.61 -15.36 5.37
C GLU A 189 -22.05 -16.00 4.05
N LYS A 190 -23.22 -16.67 4.09
CA LYS A 190 -23.88 -17.12 2.88
C LYS A 190 -24.48 -15.93 2.17
N TYR A 191 -24.50 -15.93 0.85
CA TYR A 191 -25.12 -14.85 0.08
C TYR A 191 -26.58 -14.63 0.50
N SER A 192 -26.95 -13.37 0.70
CA SER A 192 -28.32 -12.92 0.88
C SER A 192 -28.55 -11.62 0.08
N ASP A 193 -29.78 -11.30 -0.22
CA ASP A 193 -30.12 -10.06 -0.94
C ASP A 193 -29.76 -8.80 -0.12
N ASP A 194 -29.66 -8.92 1.21
CA ASP A 194 -29.24 -7.87 2.14
C ASP A 194 -27.72 -7.79 2.34
N PHE A 195 -26.98 -8.75 1.80
CA PHE A 195 -25.51 -8.86 1.93
C PHE A 195 -24.77 -7.57 1.53
N TRP A 196 -25.35 -6.79 0.62
CA TRP A 196 -24.75 -5.58 0.05
C TRP A 196 -25.17 -4.28 0.74
N ASN A 197 -25.98 -4.36 1.78
CA ASN A 197 -26.40 -3.18 2.53
C ASN A 197 -25.27 -2.75 3.48
N GLY A 198 -24.48 -1.75 3.09
CA GLY A 198 -23.39 -1.21 3.91
C GLY A 198 -22.19 -0.67 3.15
N SER A 199 -21.08 -0.59 3.84
CA SER A 199 -19.81 -0.06 3.29
C SER A 199 -19.33 -0.85 2.09
N PRO A 200 -18.59 -0.22 1.16
CA PRO A 200 -17.98 -0.93 0.02
C PRO A 200 -17.14 -2.11 0.50
N ARG A 201 -17.45 -3.29 0.00
CA ARG A 201 -16.77 -4.55 0.35
C ARG A 201 -16.25 -5.24 -0.90
N VAL A 202 -15.20 -6.01 -0.74
CA VAL A 202 -14.72 -7.00 -1.70
C VAL A 202 -14.84 -8.37 -1.07
N MET A 203 -14.88 -9.41 -1.89
CA MET A 203 -15.15 -10.75 -1.42
C MET A 203 -14.35 -11.79 -2.14
N ILE A 204 -14.19 -12.94 -1.47
CA ILE A 204 -13.73 -14.20 -2.06
C ILE A 204 -14.87 -15.20 -1.93
N LYS A 205 -15.17 -15.88 -3.04
CA LYS A 205 -16.23 -16.89 -3.14
C LYS A 205 -15.72 -18.26 -2.73
N PHE A 206 -16.51 -18.98 -1.95
CA PHE A 206 -16.26 -20.37 -1.57
C PHE A 206 -17.52 -21.22 -1.84
N ASP A 207 -17.28 -22.48 -2.19
CA ASP A 207 -18.28 -23.49 -2.47
C ASP A 207 -18.98 -24.01 -1.20
N ASN A 208 -18.35 -23.83 -0.03
CA ASN A 208 -18.90 -24.28 1.25
C ASN A 208 -18.52 -23.38 2.42
N GLU A 209 -19.27 -23.50 3.52
CA GLU A 209 -19.10 -22.73 4.73
C GLU A 209 -17.74 -22.92 5.40
N ASN A 210 -17.27 -24.17 5.44
CA ASN A 210 -16.04 -24.50 6.17
C ASN A 210 -14.83 -23.76 5.58
N LYS A 211 -14.71 -23.69 4.25
CA LYS A 211 -13.62 -22.95 3.60
C LYS A 211 -13.72 -21.44 3.87
N ALA A 212 -14.92 -20.85 3.79
CA ALA A 212 -15.12 -19.44 4.11
C ALA A 212 -14.77 -19.13 5.58
N LYS A 213 -15.20 -20.01 6.50
CA LYS A 213 -14.89 -19.93 7.93
C LYS A 213 -13.39 -20.10 8.21
N ASN A 214 -12.74 -21.06 7.56
CA ASN A 214 -11.30 -21.28 7.70
C ASN A 214 -10.51 -20.09 7.15
N CYS A 215 -10.92 -19.51 6.02
CA CYS A 215 -10.35 -18.28 5.51
C CYS A 215 -10.48 -17.15 6.54
N PHE A 216 -11.66 -16.94 7.11
CA PHE A 216 -11.88 -15.95 8.16
C PHE A 216 -10.97 -16.18 9.37
N LYS A 217 -10.91 -17.40 9.90
CA LYS A 217 -10.05 -17.75 11.05
C LYS A 217 -8.56 -17.62 10.77
N THR A 218 -8.16 -17.78 9.50
CA THR A 218 -6.78 -17.58 9.06
C THR A 218 -6.42 -16.09 9.02
N VAL A 219 -7.33 -15.25 8.55
CA VAL A 219 -7.07 -13.82 8.37
C VAL A 219 -7.29 -13.03 9.66
N CYS A 220 -8.26 -13.45 10.47
CA CYS A 220 -8.75 -12.69 11.60
C CYS A 220 -8.71 -13.48 12.92
N VAL A 221 -8.53 -12.72 13.99
CA VAL A 221 -8.84 -13.17 15.35
C VAL A 221 -10.30 -12.79 15.62
N GLU A 222 -11.11 -13.76 16.06
CA GLU A 222 -12.50 -13.50 16.42
C GLU A 222 -12.56 -12.57 17.66
N ASN A 223 -13.22 -11.43 17.48
CA ASN A 223 -13.55 -10.53 18.56
C ASN A 223 -15.07 -10.23 18.50
N GLY A 224 -15.87 -11.12 19.08
CA GLY A 224 -17.32 -11.05 19.01
C GLY A 224 -17.86 -11.28 17.59
N LYS A 225 -18.69 -10.34 17.07
CA LYS A 225 -19.28 -10.42 15.72
C LYS A 225 -18.38 -9.90 14.59
N ARG A 226 -17.18 -9.38 14.92
CA ARG A 226 -16.24 -8.76 13.97
C ARG A 226 -14.87 -9.38 14.15
N GLY A 227 -14.22 -9.71 13.05
CA GLY A 227 -12.83 -10.17 13.05
C GLY A 227 -11.88 -8.98 12.98
N GLU A 228 -10.86 -9.00 13.81
CA GLU A 228 -9.68 -8.17 13.66
C GLU A 228 -8.59 -8.97 12.94
N LEU A 229 -7.78 -8.32 12.12
CA LEU A 229 -6.65 -9.00 11.47
C LEU A 229 -5.72 -9.62 12.51
N ASN A 230 -5.20 -10.82 12.21
CA ASN A 230 -4.12 -11.41 12.98
C ASN A 230 -2.79 -10.68 12.72
N ASP A 231 -1.72 -11.07 13.41
CA ASP A 231 -0.44 -10.37 13.35
C ASP A 231 0.20 -10.41 11.97
N PHE A 232 0.08 -11.51 11.24
CA PHE A 232 0.60 -11.64 9.88
C PHE A 232 -0.02 -10.60 8.93
N TYR A 233 -1.34 -10.49 8.93
CA TYR A 233 -2.04 -9.52 8.06
C TYR A 233 -1.94 -8.08 8.57
N LYS A 234 -1.75 -7.86 9.89
CA LYS A 234 -1.40 -6.53 10.42
C LYS A 234 -0.05 -6.06 9.90
N LEU A 235 0.95 -6.95 9.80
CA LEU A 235 2.24 -6.61 9.18
C LEU A 235 2.10 -6.26 7.70
N ILE A 236 1.25 -6.96 6.95
CA ILE A 236 0.96 -6.59 5.56
C ILE A 236 0.37 -5.18 5.49
N LEU A 237 -0.56 -4.82 6.37
CA LEU A 237 -1.07 -3.45 6.44
C LEU A 237 0.02 -2.44 6.75
N GLN A 238 0.94 -2.80 7.63
CA GLN A 238 2.08 -1.95 7.96
C GLN A 238 3.01 -1.74 6.77
N LEU A 239 3.33 -2.80 6.02
CA LEU A 239 4.06 -2.68 4.75
C LEU A 239 3.38 -1.73 3.77
N ILE A 240 2.05 -1.85 3.62
CA ILE A 240 1.26 -0.99 2.74
C ILE A 240 1.38 0.47 3.19
N LYS A 241 1.30 0.75 4.49
CA LYS A 241 1.45 2.10 5.05
C LYS A 241 2.85 2.65 4.82
N VAL A 242 3.88 1.92 5.24
CA VAL A 242 5.28 2.38 5.19
C VAL A 242 5.74 2.62 3.76
N ASN A 243 5.35 1.77 2.83
CA ASN A 243 5.74 1.91 1.43
C ASN A 243 4.77 2.76 0.59
N MET A 244 3.79 3.41 1.24
CA MET A 244 2.78 4.26 0.61
C MET A 244 2.14 3.59 -0.62
N ILE A 245 1.96 2.29 -0.52
CA ILE A 245 1.20 1.53 -1.51
C ILE A 245 -0.25 2.00 -1.38
N SER A 246 -0.90 2.34 -2.49
CA SER A 246 -2.30 2.75 -2.45
C SER A 246 -3.13 1.74 -1.64
N PRO A 247 -3.87 2.15 -0.61
CA PRO A 247 -4.64 1.22 0.24
C PRO A 247 -5.85 0.61 -0.47
N PHE A 248 -6.13 1.06 -1.70
CA PHE A 248 -7.26 0.55 -2.48
C PHE A 248 -6.93 -0.81 -3.08
N THR A 249 -7.68 -1.83 -2.68
CA THR A 249 -7.61 -3.18 -3.25
C THR A 249 -6.22 -3.84 -3.24
N ARG A 250 -5.42 -3.58 -2.20
CA ARG A 250 -4.06 -4.15 -2.09
C ARG A 250 -4.04 -5.55 -1.47
N TYR A 251 -5.02 -6.35 -1.84
CA TYR A 251 -5.09 -7.76 -1.47
C TYR A 251 -4.14 -8.65 -2.29
N ASP A 252 -3.37 -8.06 -3.20
CA ASP A 252 -2.23 -8.67 -3.88
C ASP A 252 -1.08 -9.07 -2.94
N TYR A 253 -1.05 -8.53 -1.71
CA TYR A 253 -0.12 -8.93 -0.64
C TYR A 253 -0.72 -9.97 0.33
N PHE A 254 -1.99 -10.37 0.16
CA PHE A 254 -2.64 -11.37 0.99
C PHE A 254 -2.52 -12.75 0.34
N PRO A 255 -1.77 -13.72 0.92
CA PRO A 255 -1.64 -15.06 0.36
C PRO A 255 -2.98 -15.76 0.24
N TYR A 256 -3.26 -16.32 -0.95
CA TYR A 256 -4.40 -17.20 -1.13
C TYR A 256 -3.96 -18.64 -0.88
N LEU A 257 -4.61 -19.27 0.10
CA LEU A 257 -4.36 -20.63 0.52
C LEU A 257 -5.56 -21.51 0.17
N ASP A 258 -5.41 -22.81 0.28
CA ASP A 258 -6.49 -23.75 -0.02
C ASP A 258 -7.70 -23.59 0.95
N PHE A 259 -7.48 -23.18 2.20
CA PHE A 259 -8.50 -23.03 3.24
C PHE A 259 -9.28 -24.31 3.58
N ALA A 260 -8.76 -25.49 3.25
CA ALA A 260 -9.27 -26.77 3.78
C ALA A 260 -9.16 -26.81 5.31
N LYS A 261 -8.20 -26.08 5.88
CA LYS A 261 -8.04 -25.79 7.31
C LYS A 261 -7.82 -24.27 7.53
N SER A 262 -7.91 -23.83 8.77
CA SER A 262 -7.37 -22.52 9.19
C SER A 262 -5.87 -22.62 9.47
N TYR A 263 -5.16 -21.51 9.30
CA TYR A 263 -3.70 -21.41 9.51
C TYR A 263 -3.41 -20.45 10.66
N THR A 264 -2.47 -20.81 11.51
CA THR A 264 -1.97 -19.94 12.60
C THR A 264 -0.97 -18.91 12.06
N ASN A 265 -0.57 -17.94 12.90
CA ASN A 265 0.48 -17.00 12.52
C ASN A 265 1.79 -17.74 12.21
N GLU A 266 2.19 -18.71 13.04
CA GLU A 266 3.39 -19.51 12.86
C GLU A 266 3.39 -20.20 11.48
N GLU A 267 2.29 -20.88 11.14
CA GLU A 267 2.14 -21.55 9.84
C GLU A 267 2.20 -20.57 8.66
N LEU A 268 1.62 -19.35 8.80
CA LEU A 268 1.66 -18.33 7.75
C LEU A 268 3.08 -17.81 7.52
N PHE A 269 3.84 -17.59 8.60
CA PHE A 269 5.24 -17.18 8.50
C PHE A 269 6.10 -18.29 7.90
N ASP A 270 5.89 -19.56 8.28
CA ASP A 270 6.59 -20.72 7.71
C ASP A 270 6.31 -20.87 6.20
N ILE A 271 5.07 -20.63 5.76
CA ILE A 271 4.66 -20.69 4.34
C ILE A 271 5.46 -19.68 3.49
N ILE A 272 5.77 -18.50 4.01
CA ILE A 272 6.60 -17.53 3.31
C ILE A 272 8.10 -17.70 3.58
N GLY A 273 8.51 -18.73 4.33
CA GLY A 273 9.91 -19.02 4.63
C GLY A 273 10.53 -18.09 5.67
N MET A 274 9.76 -17.63 6.64
CA MET A 274 10.19 -16.72 7.70
C MET A 274 9.79 -17.22 9.08
N LYS A 275 10.60 -16.89 10.10
CA LYS A 275 10.26 -17.23 11.49
C LYS A 275 9.30 -16.21 12.10
N TYR A 276 8.21 -16.68 12.70
CA TYR A 276 7.31 -15.85 13.48
C TYR A 276 8.01 -15.31 14.74
N ASN A 277 7.99 -13.99 14.92
CA ASN A 277 8.54 -13.31 16.09
C ASN A 277 7.55 -12.27 16.62
N LYS A 278 6.75 -12.69 17.61
CA LYS A 278 5.69 -11.87 18.19
C LYS A 278 6.20 -10.57 18.81
N GLU A 279 7.39 -10.59 19.42
CA GLU A 279 7.95 -9.40 20.06
C GLU A 279 8.35 -8.32 19.05
N GLU A 280 9.01 -8.72 17.96
CA GLU A 280 9.36 -7.78 16.89
C GLU A 280 8.11 -7.23 16.20
N ILE A 281 7.12 -8.08 15.94
CA ILE A 281 5.84 -7.65 15.35
C ILE A 281 5.17 -6.62 16.25
N TYR A 282 5.10 -6.87 17.56
CA TYR A 282 4.52 -5.94 18.51
C TYR A 282 5.24 -4.59 18.53
N LYS A 283 6.58 -4.58 18.49
CA LYS A 283 7.39 -3.35 18.39
C LYS A 283 7.05 -2.57 17.11
N ILE A 284 6.99 -3.25 15.97
CA ILE A 284 6.66 -2.63 14.68
C ILE A 284 5.26 -2.02 14.71
N LEU A 285 4.27 -2.75 15.21
CA LEU A 285 2.88 -2.31 15.22
C LEU A 285 2.65 -1.17 16.23
N LYS A 286 3.40 -1.13 17.35
CA LYS A 286 3.28 -0.09 18.39
C LYS A 286 3.96 1.23 18.00
N ASN A 287 5.09 1.17 17.31
CA ASN A 287 5.87 2.37 16.95
C ASN A 287 5.22 3.21 15.84
N ASN A 288 4.11 2.77 15.28
CA ASN A 288 3.44 3.37 14.13
C ASN A 288 1.97 3.79 14.42
N VAL A 289 1.65 4.02 15.70
CA VAL A 289 0.38 4.60 16.16
C VAL A 289 0.52 6.11 16.38
#